data_421c06c9884546f8ae3b2a7005cafc4c
#
_entry.id   421c06c9884546f8ae3b2a7005cafc4c
#
_cell.length_a   1.000
_cell.length_b   1.000
_cell.length_c   1.000
_cell.angle_alpha   90.00
_cell.angle_beta   90.00
_cell.angle_gamma   90.00
#
_symmetry.space_group_name_H-M   'P 1'
#
loop_
_entity.id
_entity.type
_entity.pdbx_description
1 polymer ?
#
loop_
_entity_poly.entity_id
_entity_poly.type
_entity_poly.pdbx_seq_one_letter_code
_entity_poly.pdbx_strand_id
1 'polypeptide(L)'
;MTKASTLRNKENLSAIAAAPGYYKWWAARPELDVILNALDVSFNEVSSALETSGDLFCIYVGIAAKEPVRARLDWHVNDPHTASRVKNGTLSTFRQSIASVVARNQYDKAATDSFIDKLYVEWFCSDKAIKSEEAKIELRDVERRLLLEHLRVLNIQENKHPLATLCKKTLKALRKQSKQ
;
A
#
# COMPACT_ATOMS: atom_id res chain seq x y z
N MET A 1 7.30 -3.16 -13.38
CA MET A 1 6.08 -2.81 -12.61
C MET A 1 4.85 -3.18 -13.40
N THR A 2 3.79 -3.61 -12.72
CA THR A 2 2.54 -4.08 -13.31
C THR A 2 1.41 -3.15 -12.90
N LYS A 3 0.54 -2.78 -13.84
CA LYS A 3 -0.63 -1.96 -13.53
C LYS A 3 -1.60 -2.75 -12.63
N ALA A 4 -2.09 -2.17 -11.54
CA ALA A 4 -2.91 -2.89 -10.56
C ALA A 4 -4.20 -3.47 -11.16
N SER A 5 -4.81 -2.76 -12.13
CA SER A 5 -6.02 -3.24 -12.82
C SER A 5 -5.83 -4.61 -13.51
N THR A 6 -4.61 -4.95 -13.96
CA THR A 6 -4.35 -6.26 -14.60
C THR A 6 -4.41 -7.41 -13.59
N LEU A 7 -4.15 -7.15 -12.29
CA LEU A 7 -4.21 -8.15 -11.23
C LEU A 7 -5.65 -8.46 -10.78
N ARG A 8 -6.65 -7.77 -11.34
CA ARG A 8 -8.05 -8.20 -11.16
C ARG A 8 -8.34 -9.51 -11.86
N ASN A 9 -7.59 -9.85 -12.92
CA ASN A 9 -7.64 -11.16 -13.54
C ASN A 9 -6.89 -12.19 -12.67
N LYS A 10 -7.58 -13.27 -12.29
CA LYS A 10 -7.03 -14.35 -11.47
C LYS A 10 -5.86 -15.09 -12.14
N GLU A 11 -5.83 -15.17 -13.47
CA GLU A 11 -4.73 -15.78 -14.20
C GLU A 11 -3.43 -15.00 -13.97
N ASN A 12 -3.48 -13.66 -14.05
CA ASN A 12 -2.32 -12.82 -13.80
C ASN A 12 -1.82 -12.95 -12.35
N LEU A 13 -2.74 -13.05 -11.40
CA LEU A 13 -2.36 -13.32 -10.00
C LEU A 13 -1.74 -14.71 -9.82
N SER A 14 -2.27 -15.73 -10.49
CA SER A 14 -1.76 -17.10 -10.37
C SER A 14 -0.37 -17.27 -10.97
N ALA A 15 0.01 -16.43 -11.93
CA ALA A 15 1.36 -16.38 -12.50
C ALA A 15 2.42 -15.90 -11.50
N ILE A 16 2.02 -15.22 -10.41
CA ILE A 16 2.92 -14.80 -9.35
C ILE A 16 3.27 -16.00 -8.48
N ALA A 17 4.56 -16.23 -8.21
CA ALA A 17 5.03 -17.33 -7.40
C ALA A 17 4.31 -17.43 -6.04
N ALA A 18 4.02 -18.66 -5.60
CA ALA A 18 3.42 -18.94 -4.30
C ALA A 18 4.47 -18.88 -3.18
N ALA A 19 5.15 -17.75 -3.05
CA ALA A 19 6.25 -17.52 -2.12
C ALA A 19 5.97 -16.30 -1.22
N PRO A 20 6.59 -16.24 -0.02
CA PRO A 20 6.59 -15.02 0.77
C PRO A 20 7.39 -13.95 0.04
N GLY A 21 7.22 -12.67 0.43
CA GLY A 21 7.92 -11.60 -0.24
C GLY A 21 7.51 -10.23 0.25
N TYR A 22 8.01 -9.22 -0.42
CA TYR A 22 7.56 -7.83 -0.21
C TYR A 22 7.06 -7.23 -1.52
N TYR A 23 6.35 -6.13 -1.41
CA TYR A 23 5.77 -5.45 -2.56
C TYR A 23 5.73 -3.94 -2.32
N LYS A 24 5.80 -3.18 -3.42
CA LYS A 24 5.74 -1.73 -3.43
C LYS A 24 4.60 -1.27 -4.32
N TRP A 25 3.88 -0.25 -3.85
CA TRP A 25 2.83 0.42 -4.63
C TRP A 25 3.31 1.77 -5.11
N TRP A 26 3.05 2.04 -6.37
CA TRP A 26 3.54 3.20 -7.07
C TRP A 26 2.39 4.00 -7.66
N ALA A 27 2.51 5.32 -7.62
CA ALA A 27 1.55 6.25 -8.19
C ALA A 27 2.25 7.15 -9.22
N ALA A 28 1.56 7.48 -10.30
CA ALA A 28 1.96 8.59 -11.15
C ALA A 28 1.66 9.92 -10.43
N ARG A 29 2.20 11.01 -10.96
CA ARG A 29 2.09 12.33 -10.32
C ARG A 29 0.64 12.74 -10.03
N PRO A 30 -0.35 12.57 -10.92
CA PRO A 30 -1.73 12.93 -10.62
C PRO A 30 -2.32 12.20 -9.41
N GLU A 31 -2.08 10.88 -9.30
CA GLU A 31 -2.54 10.08 -8.17
C GLU A 31 -1.79 10.42 -6.88
N LEU A 32 -0.49 10.72 -6.97
CA LEU A 32 0.28 11.20 -5.83
C LEU A 32 -0.26 12.53 -5.31
N ASP A 33 -0.58 13.47 -6.21
CA ASP A 33 -1.11 14.78 -5.82
C ASP A 33 -2.46 14.65 -5.09
N VAL A 34 -3.34 13.72 -5.51
CA VAL A 34 -4.58 13.41 -4.77
C VAL A 34 -4.27 12.96 -3.35
N ILE A 35 -3.28 12.08 -3.17
CA ILE A 35 -2.87 11.58 -1.85
C ILE A 35 -2.29 12.73 -1.00
N LEU A 36 -1.35 13.49 -1.54
CA LEU A 36 -0.67 14.57 -0.82
C LEU A 36 -1.64 15.67 -0.41
N ASN A 37 -2.53 16.09 -1.30
CA ASN A 37 -3.58 17.08 -0.99
C ASN A 37 -4.49 16.60 0.14
N ALA A 38 -4.87 15.31 0.15
CA ALA A 38 -5.67 14.75 1.24
C ALA A 38 -4.92 14.73 2.57
N LEU A 39 -3.60 14.62 2.53
CA LEU A 39 -2.74 14.61 3.72
C LEU A 39 -2.31 16.01 4.17
N ASP A 40 -2.67 17.06 3.43
CA ASP A 40 -2.24 18.45 3.66
C ASP A 40 -0.71 18.60 3.63
N VAL A 41 -0.08 17.99 2.62
CA VAL A 41 1.37 17.99 2.40
C VAL A 41 1.66 18.43 0.97
N SER A 42 2.55 19.38 0.77
CA SER A 42 2.95 19.79 -0.57
C SER A 42 3.98 18.83 -1.17
N PHE A 43 3.97 18.67 -2.49
CA PHE A 43 4.96 17.85 -3.18
C PHE A 43 6.40 18.33 -2.92
N ASN A 44 6.61 19.65 -2.89
CA ASN A 44 7.94 20.23 -2.69
C ASN A 44 8.55 19.84 -1.32
N GLU A 45 7.72 19.63 -0.29
CA GLU A 45 8.18 19.22 1.03
C GLU A 45 8.69 17.78 1.08
N VAL A 46 8.23 16.93 0.16
CA VAL A 46 8.49 15.50 0.24
C VAL A 46 9.19 14.91 -0.98
N SER A 47 9.25 15.61 -2.09
CA SER A 47 9.73 15.10 -3.38
C SER A 47 11.12 14.46 -3.32
N SER A 48 12.06 15.07 -2.62
CA SER A 48 13.43 14.56 -2.47
C SER A 48 13.53 13.30 -1.58
N ALA A 49 12.51 13.02 -0.80
CA ALA A 49 12.46 11.87 0.10
C ALA A 49 11.69 10.68 -0.49
N LEU A 50 10.95 10.88 -1.58
CA LEU A 50 10.21 9.80 -2.25
C LEU A 50 11.15 8.94 -3.10
N GLU A 51 10.95 7.62 -3.06
CA GLU A 51 11.57 6.74 -4.04
C GLU A 51 10.87 6.89 -5.38
N THR A 52 11.66 7.05 -6.45
CA THR A 52 11.15 7.23 -7.82
C THR A 52 11.63 6.12 -8.75
N SER A 53 10.81 5.83 -9.77
CA SER A 53 11.19 4.94 -10.88
C SER A 53 10.52 5.48 -12.16
N GLY A 54 11.29 6.14 -13.01
CA GLY A 54 10.74 6.97 -14.08
C GLY A 54 9.82 8.05 -13.49
N ASP A 55 8.60 8.15 -14.01
CA ASP A 55 7.59 9.12 -13.57
C ASP A 55 6.71 8.60 -12.41
N LEU A 56 7.07 7.47 -11.80
CA LEU A 56 6.32 6.87 -10.71
C LEU A 56 6.99 7.12 -9.35
N PHE A 57 6.16 7.28 -8.33
CA PHE A 57 6.53 7.52 -6.94
C PHE A 57 6.04 6.39 -6.05
N CYS A 58 6.93 5.81 -5.23
CA CYS A 58 6.55 4.75 -4.31
C CYS A 58 5.80 5.32 -3.09
N ILE A 59 4.53 4.93 -2.98
CA ILE A 59 3.61 5.47 -1.96
C ILE A 59 3.41 4.53 -0.78
N TYR A 60 3.66 3.23 -0.94
CA TYR A 60 3.43 2.23 0.08
C TYR A 60 4.34 1.01 -0.13
N VAL A 61 4.77 0.41 0.97
CA VAL A 61 5.46 -0.89 1.01
C VAL A 61 4.77 -1.83 1.98
N GLY A 62 4.78 -3.11 1.69
CA GLY A 62 4.27 -4.13 2.59
C GLY A 62 4.96 -5.47 2.41
N ILE A 63 4.79 -6.36 3.39
CA ILE A 63 5.35 -7.70 3.38
C ILE A 63 4.27 -8.78 3.48
N ALA A 64 4.57 -9.94 2.93
CA ALA A 64 3.77 -11.15 3.00
C ALA A 64 4.65 -12.33 3.49
N ALA A 65 4.89 -12.38 4.82
CA ALA A 65 5.71 -13.43 5.42
C ALA A 65 4.89 -14.66 5.85
N LYS A 66 3.58 -14.50 6.07
CA LYS A 66 2.68 -15.56 6.57
C LYS A 66 1.83 -16.19 5.48
N GLU A 67 1.89 -15.66 4.28
CA GLU A 67 1.11 -16.07 3.12
C GLU A 67 1.90 -15.73 1.85
N PRO A 68 1.56 -16.29 0.66
CA PRO A 68 2.18 -15.87 -0.59
C PRO A 68 1.94 -14.39 -0.88
N VAL A 69 2.92 -13.71 -1.49
CA VAL A 69 2.77 -12.31 -1.90
C VAL A 69 1.57 -12.13 -2.83
N ARG A 70 1.27 -13.10 -3.71
CA ARG A 70 0.09 -13.08 -4.58
C ARG A 70 -1.24 -13.01 -3.82
N ALA A 71 -1.35 -13.71 -2.68
CA ALA A 71 -2.56 -13.66 -1.85
C ALA A 71 -2.74 -12.29 -1.20
N ARG A 72 -1.63 -11.66 -0.82
CA ARG A 72 -1.65 -10.28 -0.28
C ARG A 72 -2.04 -9.26 -1.34
N LEU A 73 -1.54 -9.40 -2.57
CA LEU A 73 -1.90 -8.55 -3.70
C LEU A 73 -3.37 -8.74 -4.09
N ASP A 74 -3.85 -9.99 -4.12
CA ASP A 74 -5.27 -10.29 -4.34
C ASP A 74 -6.16 -9.60 -3.30
N TRP A 75 -5.77 -9.69 -2.04
CA TRP A 75 -6.48 -8.99 -0.96
C TRP A 75 -6.49 -7.48 -1.14
N HIS A 76 -5.43 -6.87 -1.67
CA HIS A 76 -5.41 -5.43 -1.94
C HIS A 76 -6.29 -5.05 -3.14
N VAL A 77 -6.28 -5.83 -4.20
CA VAL A 77 -6.96 -5.49 -5.47
C VAL A 77 -8.40 -5.99 -5.48
N ASN A 78 -8.67 -7.22 -5.05
CA ASN A 78 -9.94 -7.92 -5.22
C ASN A 78 -10.75 -8.07 -3.92
N ASP A 79 -10.39 -7.38 -2.83
CA ASP A 79 -11.17 -7.45 -1.58
C ASP A 79 -12.66 -7.16 -1.85
N PRO A 80 -13.59 -7.97 -1.35
CA PRO A 80 -15.04 -7.72 -1.46
C PRO A 80 -15.46 -6.36 -0.90
N HIS A 81 -14.66 -5.79 0.01
CA HIS A 81 -14.85 -4.45 0.59
C HIS A 81 -16.25 -4.25 1.15
N THR A 82 -16.75 -5.24 1.88
CA THR A 82 -18.09 -5.18 2.47
C THR A 82 -18.15 -4.22 3.65
N ALA A 83 -19.35 -3.71 3.93
CA ALA A 83 -19.60 -2.85 5.10
C ALA A 83 -19.16 -3.52 6.41
N SER A 84 -19.37 -4.84 6.56
CA SER A 84 -18.87 -5.61 7.70
C SER A 84 -17.35 -5.54 7.85
N ARG A 85 -16.61 -5.67 6.75
CA ARG A 85 -15.13 -5.56 6.77
C ARG A 85 -14.66 -4.16 7.18
N VAL A 86 -15.34 -3.12 6.71
CA VAL A 86 -15.05 -1.74 7.13
C VAL A 86 -15.31 -1.59 8.62
N LYS A 87 -16.50 -1.96 9.09
CA LYS A 87 -16.90 -1.85 10.50
C LYS A 87 -15.94 -2.59 11.43
N ASN A 88 -15.57 -3.82 11.08
CA ASN A 88 -14.68 -4.68 11.88
C ASN A 88 -13.19 -4.36 11.69
N GLY A 89 -12.81 -3.42 10.81
CA GLY A 89 -11.43 -3.06 10.56
C GLY A 89 -10.60 -4.16 9.89
N THR A 90 -11.24 -5.08 9.15
CA THR A 90 -10.60 -6.23 8.48
C THR A 90 -10.21 -5.97 7.03
N LEU A 91 -10.43 -4.76 6.51
CA LEU A 91 -9.81 -4.33 5.25
C LEU A 91 -8.29 -4.26 5.41
N SER A 92 -7.56 -4.50 4.33
CA SER A 92 -6.12 -4.26 4.34
C SER A 92 -5.80 -2.80 4.69
N THR A 93 -4.69 -2.59 5.39
CA THR A 93 -4.22 -1.24 5.77
C THR A 93 -4.05 -0.32 4.57
N PHE A 94 -3.60 -0.87 3.44
CA PHE A 94 -3.47 -0.15 2.18
C PHE A 94 -4.83 0.33 1.68
N ARG A 95 -5.84 -0.57 1.58
CA ARG A 95 -7.20 -0.19 1.13
C ARG A 95 -7.86 0.82 2.06
N GLN A 96 -7.69 0.66 3.38
CA GLN A 96 -8.20 1.64 4.34
C GLN A 96 -7.58 3.02 4.11
N SER A 97 -6.27 3.08 3.83
CA SER A 97 -5.58 4.33 3.54
C SER A 97 -6.08 4.97 2.24
N ILE A 98 -6.17 4.20 1.14
CA ILE A 98 -6.68 4.69 -0.14
C ILE A 98 -8.12 5.20 0.00
N ALA A 99 -9.02 4.41 0.56
CA ALA A 99 -10.43 4.82 0.75
C ALA A 99 -10.55 6.12 1.57
N SER A 100 -9.71 6.26 2.60
CA SER A 100 -9.72 7.45 3.46
C SER A 100 -9.21 8.71 2.77
N VAL A 101 -8.21 8.61 1.89
CA VAL A 101 -7.64 9.77 1.19
C VAL A 101 -8.43 10.14 -0.06
N VAL A 102 -9.03 9.18 -0.75
CA VAL A 102 -9.70 9.39 -2.04
C VAL A 102 -11.17 9.77 -1.85
N ALA A 103 -11.92 8.93 -1.14
CA ALA A 103 -13.36 9.09 -0.99
C ALA A 103 -13.76 9.77 0.33
N ARG A 104 -12.85 9.93 1.29
CA ARG A 104 -13.18 10.34 2.67
C ARG A 104 -14.25 9.43 3.31
N ASN A 105 -14.47 8.26 2.73
CA ASN A 105 -15.49 7.28 3.10
C ASN A 105 -14.95 5.87 2.85
N GLN A 106 -14.71 5.13 3.92
CA GLN A 106 -14.21 3.75 3.79
C GLN A 106 -15.25 2.76 3.23
N TYR A 107 -16.51 3.15 3.12
CA TYR A 107 -17.56 2.31 2.51
C TYR A 107 -17.65 2.46 0.99
N ASP A 108 -16.99 3.46 0.40
CA ASP A 108 -16.99 3.67 -1.04
C ASP A 108 -15.98 2.73 -1.74
N LYS A 109 -16.46 1.51 -2.00
CA LYS A 109 -15.71 0.51 -2.75
C LYS A 109 -15.38 0.97 -4.17
N ALA A 110 -16.34 1.60 -4.85
CA ALA A 110 -16.18 1.98 -6.26
C ALA A 110 -15.06 3.00 -6.45
N ALA A 111 -15.07 4.08 -5.66
CA ALA A 111 -14.00 5.07 -5.70
C ALA A 111 -12.63 4.47 -5.31
N THR A 112 -12.62 3.61 -4.28
CA THR A 112 -11.40 2.92 -3.84
C THR A 112 -10.82 2.04 -4.94
N ASP A 113 -11.64 1.21 -5.58
CA ASP A 113 -11.22 0.31 -6.67
C ASP A 113 -10.75 1.10 -7.89
N SER A 114 -11.51 2.12 -8.30
CA SER A 114 -11.15 2.99 -9.43
C SER A 114 -9.80 3.68 -9.22
N PHE A 115 -9.48 4.06 -7.99
CA PHE A 115 -8.17 4.65 -7.68
C PHE A 115 -7.06 3.61 -7.69
N ILE A 116 -7.25 2.45 -7.06
CA ILE A 116 -6.28 1.35 -7.04
C ILE A 116 -5.94 0.92 -8.47
N ASP A 117 -6.91 0.87 -9.38
CA ASP A 117 -6.73 0.47 -10.78
C ASP A 117 -5.78 1.38 -11.58
N LYS A 118 -5.58 2.62 -11.13
CA LYS A 118 -4.62 3.55 -11.73
C LYS A 118 -3.19 3.35 -11.24
N LEU A 119 -3.00 2.71 -10.10
CA LEU A 119 -1.71 2.49 -9.49
C LEU A 119 -0.93 1.38 -10.18
N TYR A 120 0.37 1.32 -9.86
CA TYR A 120 1.26 0.25 -10.27
C TYR A 120 1.79 -0.49 -9.05
N VAL A 121 2.14 -1.75 -9.24
CA VAL A 121 2.71 -2.58 -8.20
C VAL A 121 3.90 -3.37 -8.74
N GLU A 122 4.90 -3.54 -7.91
CA GLU A 122 5.97 -4.51 -8.10
C GLU A 122 6.07 -5.39 -6.86
N TRP A 123 6.60 -6.58 -7.04
CA TRP A 123 6.78 -7.54 -5.96
C TRP A 123 8.08 -8.31 -6.13
N PHE A 124 8.57 -8.79 -5.03
CA PHE A 124 9.78 -9.58 -4.91
C PHE A 124 9.48 -10.79 -4.05
N CYS A 125 9.76 -11.98 -4.58
CA CYS A 125 9.55 -13.23 -3.88
C CYS A 125 10.83 -13.65 -3.17
N SER A 126 10.72 -14.04 -1.89
CA SER A 126 11.81 -14.67 -1.15
C SER A 126 11.88 -16.15 -1.48
N ASP A 127 13.06 -16.75 -1.38
CA ASP A 127 13.29 -18.20 -1.51
C ASP A 127 12.95 -18.97 -0.23
N LYS A 128 12.62 -18.27 0.86
CA LYS A 128 12.29 -18.86 2.14
C LYS A 128 10.91 -19.50 2.15
N ALA A 129 10.70 -20.43 3.06
CA ALA A 129 9.38 -21.05 3.25
C ALA A 129 8.38 -20.07 3.87
N ILE A 130 7.11 -20.12 3.41
CA ILE A 130 6.02 -19.34 3.98
C ILE A 130 5.89 -19.66 5.48
N LYS A 131 5.73 -18.66 6.32
CA LYS A 131 5.62 -18.73 7.78
C LYS A 131 6.91 -19.14 8.51
N SER A 132 8.03 -19.40 7.82
CA SER A 132 9.29 -19.65 8.49
C SER A 132 9.75 -18.43 9.30
N GLU A 133 10.54 -18.65 10.34
CA GLU A 133 11.12 -17.55 11.11
C GLU A 133 12.14 -16.76 10.27
N GLU A 134 12.88 -17.44 9.40
CA GLU A 134 13.82 -16.82 8.47
C GLU A 134 13.10 -15.82 7.54
N ALA A 135 11.98 -16.23 6.92
CA ALA A 135 11.18 -15.34 6.07
C ALA A 135 10.64 -14.13 6.85
N LYS A 136 10.20 -14.36 8.10
CA LYS A 136 9.67 -13.26 8.92
C LYS A 136 10.75 -12.25 9.32
N ILE A 137 11.93 -12.71 9.68
CA ILE A 137 13.08 -11.85 10.04
C ILE A 137 13.54 -11.08 8.81
N GLU A 138 13.86 -11.78 7.72
CA GLU A 138 14.34 -11.18 6.47
C GLU A 138 13.37 -10.10 5.97
N LEU A 139 12.08 -10.43 5.83
CA LEU A 139 11.11 -9.51 5.26
C LEU A 139 10.81 -8.31 6.17
N ARG A 140 10.86 -8.47 7.50
CA ARG A 140 10.75 -7.35 8.44
C ARG A 140 11.96 -6.41 8.35
N ASP A 141 13.14 -6.95 8.18
CA ASP A 141 14.35 -6.14 8.02
C ASP A 141 14.34 -5.38 6.68
N VAL A 142 13.88 -6.04 5.61
CA VAL A 142 13.64 -5.37 4.32
C VAL A 142 12.62 -4.24 4.45
N GLU A 143 11.45 -4.52 5.06
CA GLU A 143 10.42 -3.49 5.26
C GLU A 143 10.93 -2.30 6.07
N ARG A 144 11.62 -2.57 7.19
CA ARG A 144 12.21 -1.54 8.06
C ARG A 144 13.21 -0.66 7.30
N ARG A 145 14.10 -1.28 6.51
CA ARG A 145 15.06 -0.56 5.68
C ARG A 145 14.36 0.32 4.64
N LEU A 146 13.42 -0.23 3.87
CA LEU A 146 12.68 0.50 2.85
C LEU A 146 11.87 1.69 3.42
N LEU A 147 11.34 1.53 4.65
CA LEU A 147 10.61 2.58 5.36
C LEU A 147 11.51 3.64 5.98
N LEU A 148 12.80 3.35 6.16
CA LEU A 148 13.78 4.32 6.66
C LEU A 148 14.45 5.09 5.53
N GLU A 149 14.79 4.41 4.44
CA GLU A 149 15.51 4.99 3.30
C GLU A 149 14.66 6.03 2.55
N HIS A 150 13.37 5.79 2.42
CA HIS A 150 12.48 6.68 1.67
C HIS A 150 11.13 6.86 2.36
N LEU A 151 10.56 8.02 2.20
CA LEU A 151 9.20 8.32 2.67
C LEU A 151 8.15 7.50 1.91
N ARG A 152 7.28 6.82 2.68
CA ARG A 152 6.10 6.12 2.18
C ARG A 152 4.86 6.80 2.76
N VAL A 153 4.22 7.62 1.96
CA VAL A 153 3.14 8.53 2.43
C VAL A 153 1.92 7.79 2.99
N LEU A 154 1.68 6.55 2.59
CA LEU A 154 0.56 5.72 3.05
C LEU A 154 0.93 4.69 4.13
N ASN A 155 2.21 4.55 4.51
CA ASN A 155 2.60 3.69 5.61
C ASN A 155 2.49 4.42 6.95
N ILE A 156 1.71 3.85 7.88
CA ILE A 156 1.56 4.36 9.25
C ILE A 156 2.47 3.61 10.21
N GLN A 157 2.38 2.27 10.20
CA GLN A 157 3.14 1.41 11.09
C GLN A 157 4.60 1.32 10.62
N GLU A 158 5.53 1.21 11.57
CA GLU A 158 6.97 1.06 11.36
C GLU A 158 7.64 2.14 10.47
N ASN A 159 6.89 3.11 9.97
CA ASN A 159 7.44 4.20 9.17
C ASN A 159 8.17 5.19 10.08
N LYS A 160 9.50 5.05 10.18
CA LYS A 160 10.40 5.88 11.00
C LYS A 160 11.15 6.93 10.17
N HIS A 161 10.82 7.10 8.90
CA HIS A 161 11.40 8.16 8.08
C HIS A 161 11.20 9.54 8.76
N PRO A 162 12.19 10.44 8.76
CA PRO A 162 12.09 11.74 9.44
C PRO A 162 10.84 12.54 9.04
N LEU A 163 10.47 12.53 7.77
CA LEU A 163 9.28 13.24 7.26
C LEU A 163 7.96 12.45 7.43
N ALA A 164 7.99 11.23 7.95
CA ALA A 164 6.77 10.42 8.09
C ALA A 164 5.71 11.06 8.99
N THR A 165 6.11 11.91 9.93
CA THR A 165 5.19 12.63 10.83
C THR A 165 4.27 13.58 10.09
N LEU A 166 4.70 14.16 8.96
CA LEU A 166 3.89 15.02 8.10
C LEU A 166 2.62 14.31 7.62
N CYS A 167 2.77 13.03 7.22
CA CYS A 167 1.68 12.24 6.66
C CYS A 167 0.90 11.44 7.71
N LYS A 168 1.59 10.86 8.69
CA LYS A 168 1.02 9.87 9.63
C LYS A 168 -0.12 10.40 10.48
N LYS A 169 -0.01 11.61 11.00
CA LYS A 169 -1.02 12.22 11.88
C LYS A 169 -2.32 12.41 11.11
N THR A 170 -2.25 13.06 9.96
CA THR A 170 -3.41 13.32 9.10
C THR A 170 -4.02 12.02 8.59
N LEU A 171 -3.21 11.06 8.10
CA LEU A 171 -3.72 9.79 7.61
C LEU A 171 -4.43 8.99 8.71
N LYS A 172 -3.94 8.99 9.95
CA LYS A 172 -4.62 8.36 11.08
C LYS A 172 -5.97 9.02 11.37
N ALA A 173 -6.03 10.35 11.35
CA ALA A 173 -7.27 11.09 11.55
C ALA A 173 -8.28 10.78 10.44
N LEU A 174 -7.85 10.82 9.17
CA LEU A 174 -8.70 10.48 8.03
C LEU A 174 -9.25 9.05 8.12
N ARG A 175 -8.42 8.07 8.48
CA ARG A 175 -8.86 6.68 8.65
C ARG A 175 -9.87 6.50 9.78
N LYS A 176 -9.82 7.33 10.81
CA LYS A 176 -10.80 7.32 11.90
C LYS A 176 -12.13 7.98 11.45
N GLN A 177 -12.04 9.14 10.81
CA GLN A 177 -13.21 9.90 10.35
C GLN A 177 -13.98 9.18 9.25
N SER A 178 -13.30 8.58 8.29
CA SER A 178 -13.89 7.92 7.13
C SER A 178 -14.61 6.59 7.44
N LYS A 179 -14.59 6.14 8.69
CA LYS A 179 -15.38 4.98 9.18
C LYS A 179 -16.77 5.36 9.71
N GLN A 180 -17.02 6.64 9.88
CA GLN A 180 -18.29 7.16 10.35
C GLN A 180 -19.23 7.38 9.16
#